data_019fe7850707a6ead7a667fb93d43b3f
#
_entry.id   019fe7850707a6ead7a667fb93d43b3f
#
_cell.length_a   1.000
_cell.length_b   1.000
_cell.length_c   1.000
_cell.angle_alpha   90.00
_cell.angle_beta   90.00
_cell.angle_gamma   90.00
#
_symmetry.space_group_name_H-M   'P 1'
#
loop_
_entity.id
_entity.type
_entity.pdbx_description
1 polymer ?
#
loop_
_entity_poly.entity_id
_entity_poly.type
_entity_poly.pdbx_seq_one_letter_code
_entity_poly.pdbx_strand_id
1 'polypeptide(L)'
;MFGDLWWLLILSLLVLSLVTRQGALILLTVLLALGAVLSWLSYRFGLYGVQYTRSLRDRRIFCDQETELAIEVTNAKPLPLAWLLVRDRFPRGLGLVVQDRIHGEDLETFPPELRELIVLRGHESARRTYRVRGYHRGVYTFGTATMASGALFGLQQKRETLEHLDYLTVYPKIVPVESLELSFERPAGTGRAQRRITEDPLRQAGVREYVPGDSVRHIHWKNTAHLGTLQTKLFDPQASEVVMLALDVQTTYDPYQAVPEYLELLISATASLAVDMLEQRQSTGLLVNSGPGDTEHWTHIAPSRHPEQGARLLEALAPLTGFRTLALSHLLYRSMHVLPYGSTVVVLTARTVEPVLLALLTLQRAGHPVVLLTVGDRQPWIPERFTTHHLGGRDAWHQLEGLALA
;
A
#
# COMPACT_ATOMS: atom_id res chain seq x y z
N MET A 1 36.82 -27.57 16.98
CA MET A 1 38.30 -27.49 17.07
C MET A 1 38.83 -26.53 18.12
N PHE A 2 38.42 -25.28 18.23
CA PHE A 2 38.93 -24.39 19.27
C PHE A 2 38.47 -24.77 20.71
N GLY A 3 37.30 -25.37 20.89
CA GLY A 3 36.79 -25.78 22.18
C GLY A 3 37.59 -26.91 22.84
N ASP A 4 38.03 -27.84 22.05
CA ASP A 4 38.78 -29.03 22.54
C ASP A 4 40.17 -28.66 23.02
N LEU A 5 40.83 -27.71 22.35
CA LEU A 5 42.14 -27.21 22.72
C LEU A 5 42.13 -26.50 24.10
N TRP A 6 41.09 -25.75 24.42
CA TRP A 6 40.93 -25.09 25.73
C TRP A 6 40.79 -26.11 26.86
N TRP A 7 40.03 -27.17 26.67
CA TRP A 7 39.88 -28.24 27.66
C TRP A 7 41.19 -28.99 27.89
N LEU A 8 41.96 -29.24 26.83
CA LEU A 8 43.29 -29.84 26.92
C LEU A 8 44.28 -28.92 27.69
N LEU A 9 44.24 -27.62 27.41
CA LEU A 9 45.09 -26.64 28.07
C LEU A 9 44.74 -26.56 29.59
N ILE A 10 43.47 -26.49 29.92
CA ILE A 10 43.00 -26.49 31.34
C ILE A 10 43.42 -27.78 32.04
N LEU A 11 43.28 -28.94 31.36
CA LEU A 11 43.67 -30.23 31.91
C LEU A 11 45.18 -30.29 32.14
N SER A 12 46.00 -29.84 31.21
CA SER A 12 47.46 -29.82 31.35
C SER A 12 47.92 -28.91 32.47
N LEU A 13 47.27 -27.73 32.60
CA LEU A 13 47.55 -26.81 33.68
C LEU A 13 47.13 -27.36 35.05
N LEU A 14 46.02 -28.12 35.09
CA LEU A 14 45.56 -28.80 36.30
C LEU A 14 46.57 -29.90 36.75
N VAL A 15 47.06 -30.70 35.84
CA VAL A 15 48.07 -31.70 36.13
C VAL A 15 49.36 -31.04 36.60
N LEU A 16 49.82 -29.97 35.96
CA LEU A 16 51.00 -29.21 36.33
C LEU A 16 50.86 -28.60 37.75
N SER A 17 49.70 -28.05 38.07
CA SER A 17 49.42 -27.44 39.37
C SER A 17 49.45 -28.47 40.51
N LEU A 18 48.93 -29.68 40.24
CA LEU A 18 48.98 -30.80 41.20
C LEU A 18 50.40 -31.32 41.45
N VAL A 19 51.20 -31.39 40.39
CA VAL A 19 52.63 -31.87 40.48
C VAL A 19 53.48 -30.85 41.25
N THR A 20 53.30 -29.55 40.95
CA THR A 20 54.12 -28.48 41.56
C THR A 20 53.63 -28.10 42.93
N ARG A 21 52.44 -28.51 43.36
CA ARG A 21 51.79 -28.20 44.67
C ARG A 21 51.78 -26.71 45.00
N GLN A 22 51.80 -25.83 43.96
CA GLN A 22 51.73 -24.37 44.16
C GLN A 22 50.29 -23.88 44.25
N GLY A 23 49.91 -23.34 45.39
CA GLY A 23 48.52 -22.87 45.65
C GLY A 23 48.07 -21.81 44.64
N ALA A 24 48.96 -20.94 44.17
CA ALA A 24 48.64 -19.92 43.18
C ALA A 24 48.27 -20.52 41.80
N LEU A 25 48.96 -21.59 41.37
CA LEU A 25 48.66 -22.30 40.12
C LEU A 25 47.33 -23.05 40.20
N ILE A 26 47.05 -23.65 41.38
CA ILE A 26 45.76 -24.32 41.61
C ILE A 26 44.62 -23.31 41.53
N LEU A 27 44.73 -22.15 42.17
CA LEU A 27 43.72 -21.07 42.13
C LEU A 27 43.51 -20.59 40.70
N LEU A 28 44.58 -20.33 39.94
CA LEU A 28 44.50 -19.90 38.53
C LEU A 28 43.79 -20.94 37.65
N THR A 29 44.09 -22.20 37.83
CA THR A 29 43.51 -23.32 37.07
C THR A 29 41.99 -23.44 37.35
N VAL A 30 41.61 -23.31 38.63
CA VAL A 30 40.19 -23.34 39.05
C VAL A 30 39.44 -22.16 38.46
N LEU A 31 40.01 -20.95 38.48
CA LEU A 31 39.40 -19.76 37.87
C LEU A 31 39.22 -19.91 36.35
N LEU A 32 40.25 -20.46 35.68
CA LEU A 32 40.17 -20.72 34.24
C LEU A 32 39.13 -21.80 33.92
N ALA A 33 39.07 -22.87 34.68
CA ALA A 33 38.07 -23.92 34.53
C ALA A 33 36.65 -23.41 34.78
N LEU A 34 36.45 -22.59 35.80
CA LEU A 34 35.18 -21.95 36.06
C LEU A 34 34.75 -21.02 34.91
N GLY A 35 35.69 -20.19 34.43
CA GLY A 35 35.46 -19.32 33.27
C GLY A 35 35.11 -20.11 31.98
N ALA A 36 35.78 -21.24 31.74
CA ALA A 36 35.50 -22.11 30.61
C ALA A 36 34.11 -22.78 30.73
N VAL A 37 33.74 -23.25 31.89
CA VAL A 37 32.40 -23.83 32.15
C VAL A 37 31.31 -22.78 31.97
N LEU A 38 31.49 -21.57 32.51
CA LEU A 38 30.55 -20.47 32.32
C LEU A 38 30.44 -20.05 30.84
N SER A 39 31.56 -20.00 30.15
CA SER A 39 31.60 -19.67 28.71
C SER A 39 30.90 -20.74 27.86
N TRP A 40 31.14 -22.02 28.19
CA TRP A 40 30.45 -23.12 27.52
C TRP A 40 28.95 -23.13 27.80
N LEU A 41 28.53 -22.86 29.03
CA LEU A 41 27.14 -22.77 29.44
C LEU A 41 26.45 -21.60 28.68
N SER A 42 27.10 -20.43 28.63
CA SER A 42 26.65 -19.27 27.91
C SER A 42 26.49 -19.55 26.38
N TYR A 43 27.45 -20.26 25.79
CA TYR A 43 27.36 -20.68 24.38
C TYR A 43 26.23 -21.69 24.14
N ARG A 44 26.15 -22.72 24.99
CA ARG A 44 25.17 -23.81 24.81
C ARG A 44 23.73 -23.34 24.96
N PHE A 45 23.48 -22.45 25.91
CA PHE A 45 22.16 -21.95 26.26
C PHE A 45 21.92 -20.49 25.81
N GLY A 46 22.86 -19.88 25.11
CA GLY A 46 22.79 -18.45 24.77
C GLY A 46 21.47 -18.03 24.13
N LEU A 47 21.02 -18.71 23.08
CA LEU A 47 19.77 -18.40 22.38
C LEU A 47 18.55 -19.19 22.87
N TYR A 48 18.74 -20.15 23.77
CA TYR A 48 17.61 -20.92 24.32
C TYR A 48 16.69 -20.02 25.14
N GLY A 49 15.38 -20.06 24.86
CA GLY A 49 14.39 -19.26 25.58
C GLY A 49 14.49 -17.75 25.36
N VAL A 50 15.18 -17.32 24.30
CA VAL A 50 15.16 -15.93 23.86
C VAL A 50 14.05 -15.76 22.84
N GLN A 51 13.16 -14.80 23.07
CA GLN A 51 12.05 -14.49 22.19
C GLN A 51 12.27 -13.09 21.59
N TYR A 52 12.09 -12.98 20.29
CA TYR A 52 12.11 -11.74 19.55
C TYR A 52 10.72 -11.47 19.01
N THR A 53 10.20 -10.28 19.25
CA THR A 53 8.94 -9.81 18.69
C THR A 53 9.12 -8.43 18.08
N ARG A 54 8.56 -8.25 16.90
CA ARG A 54 8.49 -6.98 16.21
C ARG A 54 7.03 -6.60 16.08
N SER A 55 6.70 -5.35 16.36
CA SER A 55 5.34 -4.84 16.23
C SER A 55 5.35 -3.45 15.61
N LEU A 56 4.53 -3.27 14.61
CA LEU A 56 4.21 -1.97 14.02
C LEU A 56 2.92 -1.47 14.66
N ARG A 57 2.91 -0.22 15.11
CA ARG A 57 1.71 0.40 15.66
C ARG A 57 0.64 0.51 14.58
N ASP A 58 1.01 1.07 13.42
CA ASP A 58 0.16 1.19 12.27
C ASP A 58 0.79 0.42 11.12
N ARG A 59 0.02 -0.46 10.49
CA ARG A 59 0.46 -1.22 9.31
C ARG A 59 0.17 -0.50 8.01
N ARG A 60 -0.52 0.63 8.08
CA ARG A 60 -0.95 1.47 6.96
C ARG A 60 -0.75 2.92 7.35
N ILE A 61 0.02 3.64 6.55
CA ILE A 61 0.30 5.07 6.74
C ILE A 61 0.21 5.77 5.39
N PHE A 62 0.03 7.07 5.39
CA PHE A 62 0.16 7.89 4.19
C PHE A 62 1.60 8.33 3.97
N CYS A 63 1.92 8.76 2.74
CA CYS A 63 3.19 9.44 2.46
C CYS A 63 3.42 10.56 3.47
N ASP A 64 4.67 10.68 3.93
CA ASP A 64 5.15 11.64 4.92
C ASP A 64 4.64 11.44 6.35
N GLN A 65 3.82 10.44 6.61
CA GLN A 65 3.42 10.06 7.97
C GLN A 65 4.43 9.14 8.65
N GLU A 66 4.42 9.20 9.98
CA GLU A 66 5.27 8.38 10.84
C GLU A 66 4.44 7.32 11.57
N THR A 67 5.06 6.16 11.76
CA THR A 67 4.55 5.09 12.63
C THR A 67 5.64 4.60 13.56
N GLU A 68 5.25 3.92 14.64
CA GLU A 68 6.18 3.34 15.60
C GLU A 68 6.46 1.87 15.29
N LEU A 69 7.73 1.55 15.15
CA LEU A 69 8.27 0.19 15.10
C LEU A 69 8.84 -0.16 16.47
N ALA A 70 8.24 -1.09 17.18
CA ALA A 70 8.76 -1.60 18.43
C ALA A 70 9.39 -2.98 18.24
N ILE A 71 10.61 -3.12 18.71
CA ILE A 71 11.35 -4.36 18.81
C ILE A 71 11.45 -4.72 20.29
N GLU A 72 10.99 -5.90 20.65
CA GLU A 72 11.05 -6.43 22.00
C GLU A 72 11.79 -7.76 21.99
N VAL A 73 12.78 -7.85 22.89
CA VAL A 73 13.56 -9.06 23.09
C VAL A 73 13.40 -9.48 24.55
N THR A 74 12.93 -10.70 24.75
CA THR A 74 12.67 -11.26 26.07
C THR A 74 13.59 -12.45 26.34
N ASN A 75 14.30 -12.42 27.42
CA ASN A 75 15.07 -13.55 27.92
C ASN A 75 14.20 -14.34 28.93
N ALA A 76 13.52 -15.39 28.48
CA ALA A 76 12.61 -16.17 29.33
C ALA A 76 13.34 -17.16 30.28
N LYS A 77 14.66 -17.30 30.19
CA LYS A 77 15.47 -18.18 31.04
C LYS A 77 16.08 -17.46 32.24
N PRO A 78 16.43 -18.17 33.30
CA PRO A 78 17.11 -17.57 34.48
C PRO A 78 18.57 -17.19 34.20
N LEU A 79 19.22 -17.78 33.16
CA LEU A 79 20.59 -17.45 32.80
C LEU A 79 20.66 -16.08 32.14
N PRO A 80 21.56 -15.19 32.55
CA PRO A 80 21.76 -13.91 31.90
C PRO A 80 22.36 -14.10 30.50
N LEU A 81 22.00 -13.18 29.59
CA LEU A 81 22.61 -13.00 28.28
C LEU A 81 23.73 -11.96 28.40
N ALA A 82 24.97 -12.41 28.33
CA ALA A 82 26.12 -11.51 28.36
C ALA A 82 26.12 -10.52 27.19
N TRP A 83 25.69 -10.97 26.05
CA TRP A 83 25.46 -10.16 24.87
C TRP A 83 24.48 -10.87 23.90
N LEU A 84 23.68 -10.10 23.24
CA LEU A 84 22.80 -10.51 22.15
C LEU A 84 22.88 -9.47 21.05
N LEU A 85 23.32 -9.89 19.88
CA LEU A 85 23.30 -9.05 18.69
C LEU A 85 22.06 -9.41 17.88
N VAL A 86 21.15 -8.46 17.76
CA VAL A 86 19.98 -8.54 16.89
C VAL A 86 20.30 -7.79 15.60
N ARG A 87 20.06 -8.41 14.46
CA ARG A 87 20.12 -7.80 13.14
C ARG A 87 18.79 -7.98 12.47
N ASP A 88 18.10 -6.89 12.19
CA ASP A 88 16.80 -6.90 11.52
C ASP A 88 16.93 -6.19 10.17
N ARG A 89 16.45 -6.84 9.11
CA ARG A 89 16.50 -6.29 7.77
C ARG A 89 15.44 -5.21 7.64
N PHE A 90 15.90 -3.98 7.40
CA PHE A 90 15.06 -2.82 7.20
C PHE A 90 14.82 -2.55 5.70
N PRO A 91 13.58 -2.33 5.24
CA PRO A 91 13.30 -2.09 3.83
C PRO A 91 13.84 -0.72 3.38
N ARG A 92 14.34 -0.66 2.15
CA ARG A 92 14.76 0.60 1.53
C ARG A 92 13.52 1.44 1.19
N GLY A 93 13.66 2.77 1.22
CA GLY A 93 12.58 3.71 0.90
C GLY A 93 11.73 4.13 2.11
N LEU A 94 12.04 3.65 3.30
CA LEU A 94 11.53 4.16 4.56
C LEU A 94 12.63 4.92 5.30
N GLY A 95 12.26 6.02 5.96
CA GLY A 95 13.15 6.74 6.86
C GLY A 95 13.05 6.24 8.29
N LEU A 96 14.17 6.24 8.99
CA LEU A 96 14.20 6.00 10.44
C LEU A 96 14.50 7.31 11.14
N VAL A 97 13.63 7.72 12.04
CA VAL A 97 13.82 8.92 12.85
C VAL A 97 14.43 8.50 14.18
N VAL A 98 15.71 8.79 14.39
CA VAL A 98 16.42 8.51 15.63
C VAL A 98 16.82 9.84 16.27
N GLN A 99 16.37 10.10 17.49
CA GLN A 99 16.68 11.33 18.27
C GLN A 99 16.39 12.63 17.48
N ASP A 100 15.23 12.73 16.83
CA ASP A 100 14.80 13.83 15.99
C ASP A 100 15.69 14.12 14.76
N ARG A 101 16.64 13.25 14.45
CA ARG A 101 17.38 13.26 13.19
C ARG A 101 16.81 12.21 12.27
N ILE A 102 16.45 12.65 11.08
CA ILE A 102 15.99 11.75 10.01
C ILE A 102 17.23 11.10 9.40
N HIS A 103 17.29 9.77 9.48
CA HIS A 103 18.28 8.97 8.80
C HIS A 103 17.59 8.28 7.63
N GLY A 104 18.00 8.58 6.39
CA GLY A 104 17.47 7.88 5.20
C GLY A 104 16.82 8.76 4.14
N GLU A 105 16.99 10.09 4.20
CA GLU A 105 16.66 10.98 3.07
C GLU A 105 17.50 10.64 1.83
N ASP A 106 18.76 10.22 2.04
CA ASP A 106 19.58 9.65 0.99
C ASP A 106 19.44 8.12 1.01
N LEU A 107 18.79 7.56 0.01
CA LEU A 107 18.60 6.12 -0.21
C LEU A 107 19.91 5.29 -0.16
N GLU A 108 21.06 5.93 -0.28
CA GLU A 108 22.39 5.31 -0.25
C GLU A 108 23.01 5.21 1.15
N THR A 109 22.57 6.03 2.11
CA THR A 109 23.26 6.17 3.42
C THR A 109 22.66 5.31 4.52
N PHE A 110 21.52 4.69 4.30
CA PHE A 110 20.85 3.89 5.32
C PHE A 110 21.40 2.46 5.39
N PRO A 111 21.84 1.99 6.58
CA PRO A 111 22.23 0.60 6.72
C PRO A 111 21.00 -0.30 6.45
N PRO A 112 21.11 -1.30 5.54
CA PRO A 112 20.01 -2.20 5.21
C PRO A 112 19.62 -3.13 6.38
N GLU A 113 20.27 -2.96 7.52
CA GLU A 113 20.06 -3.75 8.73
C GLU A 113 20.07 -2.88 9.98
N LEU A 114 19.03 -2.98 10.77
CA LEU A 114 19.02 -2.44 12.13
C LEU A 114 19.86 -3.38 13.01
N ARG A 115 20.90 -2.86 13.66
CA ARG A 115 21.81 -3.63 14.51
C ARG A 115 21.70 -3.15 15.95
N GLU A 116 21.29 -4.04 16.83
CA GLU A 116 21.16 -3.78 18.25
C GLU A 116 22.00 -4.77 19.05
N LEU A 117 22.84 -4.24 19.95
CA LEU A 117 23.56 -5.02 20.93
C LEU A 117 22.84 -4.87 22.28
N ILE A 118 22.32 -5.96 22.80
CA ILE A 118 21.49 -5.98 23.99
C ILE A 118 22.13 -6.91 25.02
N VAL A 119 22.12 -6.48 26.29
CA VAL A 119 22.49 -7.30 27.45
C VAL A 119 21.24 -7.48 28.28
N LEU A 120 20.91 -8.72 28.65
CA LEU A 120 19.70 -9.04 29.43
C LEU A 120 20.03 -9.92 30.59
N ARG A 121 19.46 -9.59 31.75
CA ARG A 121 19.46 -10.49 32.91
C ARG A 121 18.50 -11.65 32.68
N GLY A 122 18.51 -12.60 33.61
CA GLY A 122 17.49 -13.66 33.60
C GLY A 122 16.09 -13.07 33.79
N HIS A 123 15.14 -13.53 32.99
CA HIS A 123 13.73 -13.08 32.99
C HIS A 123 13.54 -11.57 32.70
N GLU A 124 14.46 -10.96 31.97
CA GLU A 124 14.39 -9.55 31.60
C GLU A 124 13.96 -9.38 30.12
N SER A 125 13.21 -8.31 29.88
CA SER A 125 12.81 -7.89 28.52
C SER A 125 13.38 -6.51 28.23
N ALA A 126 13.88 -6.32 27.01
CA ALA A 126 14.26 -5.02 26.50
C ALA A 126 13.38 -4.65 25.31
N ARG A 127 12.79 -3.46 25.35
CA ARG A 127 12.00 -2.90 24.28
C ARG A 127 12.69 -1.67 23.72
N ARG A 128 12.78 -1.60 22.38
CA ARG A 128 13.29 -0.47 21.63
C ARG A 128 12.21 0.00 20.67
N THR A 129 11.95 1.31 20.65
CA THR A 129 10.94 1.92 19.79
C THR A 129 11.63 2.88 18.83
N TYR A 130 11.29 2.77 17.56
CA TYR A 130 11.79 3.59 16.46
C TYR A 130 10.61 4.25 15.78
N ARG A 131 10.78 5.49 15.34
CA ARG A 131 9.82 6.14 14.46
C ARG A 131 10.23 5.88 13.02
N VAL A 132 9.32 5.36 12.22
CA VAL A 132 9.50 5.03 10.81
C VAL A 132 8.63 5.96 9.99
N ARG A 133 9.23 6.65 9.00
CA ARG A 133 8.54 7.55 8.09
C ARG A 133 8.52 6.98 6.68
N GLY A 134 7.36 7.02 6.03
CA GLY A 134 7.19 6.60 4.64
C GLY A 134 7.35 7.78 3.68
N TYR A 135 8.44 7.84 2.92
CA TYR A 135 8.65 8.91 1.93
C TYR A 135 7.98 8.62 0.59
N HIS A 136 7.95 7.37 0.21
CA HIS A 136 7.34 6.93 -1.04
C HIS A 136 6.25 5.90 -0.76
N ARG A 137 5.19 5.94 -1.57
CA ARG A 137 4.17 4.91 -1.50
C ARG A 137 4.76 3.54 -1.85
N GLY A 138 4.17 2.50 -1.31
CA GLY A 138 4.59 1.13 -1.59
C GLY A 138 4.18 0.15 -0.51
N VAL A 139 4.49 -1.11 -0.76
CA VAL A 139 4.38 -2.16 0.24
C VAL A 139 5.79 -2.54 0.68
N TYR A 140 6.13 -2.21 1.89
CA TYR A 140 7.44 -2.43 2.48
C TYR A 140 7.42 -3.67 3.35
N THR A 141 8.37 -4.59 3.08
CA THR A 141 8.48 -5.82 3.84
C THR A 141 9.67 -5.72 4.78
N PHE A 142 9.38 -5.76 6.08
CA PHE A 142 10.40 -5.97 7.10
C PHE A 142 10.82 -7.42 7.05
N GLY A 143 12.11 -7.65 6.89
CA GLY A 143 12.64 -8.95 6.57
C GLY A 143 12.90 -9.84 7.76
N THR A 144 13.68 -10.88 7.50
CA THR A 144 14.14 -11.84 8.52
C THR A 144 15.05 -11.16 9.54
N ALA A 145 14.78 -11.40 10.80
CA ALA A 145 15.68 -10.99 11.90
C ALA A 145 16.67 -12.11 12.21
N THR A 146 17.93 -11.76 12.50
CA THR A 146 18.95 -12.69 12.90
C THR A 146 19.42 -12.34 14.30
N MET A 147 19.35 -13.30 15.21
CA MET A 147 19.90 -13.19 16.54
C MET A 147 21.23 -13.93 16.62
N ALA A 148 22.22 -13.31 17.24
CA ALA A 148 23.50 -13.94 17.54
C ALA A 148 23.85 -13.73 19.00
N SER A 149 24.22 -14.79 19.68
CA SER A 149 24.75 -14.80 21.04
C SER A 149 25.79 -15.90 21.18
N GLY A 150 26.53 -15.92 22.26
CA GLY A 150 27.55 -16.96 22.40
C GLY A 150 28.34 -16.90 23.69
N ALA A 151 29.55 -17.43 23.64
CA ALA A 151 30.47 -17.48 24.76
C ALA A 151 30.76 -16.08 25.31
N LEU A 152 30.99 -15.97 26.61
CA LEU A 152 31.29 -14.73 27.35
C LEU A 152 32.40 -13.88 26.69
N PHE A 153 33.43 -14.55 26.15
CA PHE A 153 34.58 -13.90 25.50
C PHE A 153 34.43 -13.78 23.96
N GLY A 154 33.24 -14.05 23.39
CA GLY A 154 32.98 -13.91 21.95
C GLY A 154 33.66 -14.93 21.04
N LEU A 155 34.41 -15.91 21.58
CA LEU A 155 35.16 -16.91 20.82
C LEU A 155 34.28 -17.87 20.01
N GLN A 156 33.06 -18.09 20.45
CA GLN A 156 32.08 -18.94 19.79
C GLN A 156 30.74 -18.20 19.75
N GLN A 157 30.09 -18.21 18.59
CA GLN A 157 28.81 -17.57 18.37
C GLN A 157 27.82 -18.60 17.84
N LYS A 158 26.60 -18.54 18.31
CA LYS A 158 25.45 -19.23 17.75
C LYS A 158 24.54 -18.19 17.10
N ARG A 159 24.03 -18.51 15.92
CA ARG A 159 23.11 -17.65 15.19
C ARG A 159 21.81 -18.39 14.96
N GLU A 160 20.73 -17.65 15.04
CA GLU A 160 19.39 -18.12 14.76
C GLU A 160 18.68 -17.08 13.88
N THR A 161 18.09 -17.52 12.77
CA THR A 161 17.36 -16.68 11.87
C THR A 161 15.87 -16.89 12.10
N LEU A 162 15.15 -15.80 12.30
CA LEU A 162 13.72 -15.79 12.49
C LEU A 162 13.07 -15.35 11.19
N GLU A 163 12.33 -16.26 10.57
CA GLU A 163 11.56 -15.99 9.35
C GLU A 163 10.21 -15.34 9.73
N HIS A 164 10.26 -14.12 10.23
CA HIS A 164 9.06 -13.35 10.53
C HIS A 164 9.02 -12.12 9.64
N LEU A 165 8.02 -12.09 8.74
CA LEU A 165 7.80 -10.99 7.82
C LEU A 165 6.66 -10.12 8.31
N ASP A 166 6.90 -8.81 8.39
CA ASP A 166 5.86 -7.82 8.63
C ASP A 166 5.77 -6.88 7.44
N TYR A 167 4.58 -6.35 7.20
CA TYR A 167 4.30 -5.49 6.07
C TYR A 167 3.82 -4.13 6.56
N LEU A 168 4.38 -3.08 5.95
CA LEU A 168 3.92 -1.70 6.08
C LEU A 168 3.50 -1.21 4.71
N THR A 169 2.24 -0.82 4.58
CA THR A 169 1.74 -0.20 3.36
C THR A 169 1.75 1.31 3.51
N VAL A 170 2.48 1.98 2.62
CA VAL A 170 2.47 3.44 2.51
C VAL A 170 1.56 3.81 1.36
N TYR A 171 0.48 4.49 1.67
CA TYR A 171 -0.51 4.97 0.71
C TYR A 171 0.02 6.16 -0.08
N PRO A 172 -0.46 6.38 -1.31
CA PRO A 172 -0.10 7.56 -2.09
C PRO A 172 -0.51 8.86 -1.38
N LYS A 173 0.10 9.96 -1.79
CA LYS A 173 -0.25 11.31 -1.34
C LYS A 173 -1.67 11.61 -1.81
N ILE A 174 -2.51 12.07 -0.90
CA ILE A 174 -3.86 12.55 -1.19
C ILE A 174 -3.87 14.06 -1.01
N VAL A 175 -4.42 14.76 -1.98
CA VAL A 175 -4.55 16.21 -1.98
C VAL A 175 -6.01 16.61 -2.21
N PRO A 176 -6.45 17.75 -1.70
CA PRO A 176 -7.80 18.25 -1.96
C PRO A 176 -8.05 18.41 -3.46
N VAL A 177 -9.23 18.02 -3.91
CA VAL A 177 -9.68 18.22 -5.29
C VAL A 177 -10.52 19.49 -5.32
N GLU A 178 -10.00 20.56 -5.93
CA GLU A 178 -10.74 21.80 -6.11
C GLU A 178 -11.64 21.66 -7.33
N SER A 179 -12.95 21.68 -7.06
CA SER A 179 -14.05 21.77 -8.05
C SER A 179 -13.91 20.88 -9.29
N LEU A 180 -13.93 19.55 -9.10
CA LEU A 180 -14.41 18.71 -10.17
C LEU A 180 -15.95 18.85 -10.23
N GLU A 181 -16.46 19.96 -10.77
CA GLU A 181 -17.75 19.88 -11.39
C GLU A 181 -17.60 18.94 -12.58
N LEU A 182 -17.57 17.62 -12.25
CA LEU A 182 -17.90 16.63 -13.26
C LEU A 182 -19.31 17.00 -13.69
N SER A 183 -19.41 17.94 -14.64
CA SER A 183 -20.65 18.23 -15.32
C SER A 183 -21.04 16.91 -15.95
N PHE A 184 -21.83 16.13 -15.21
CA PHE A 184 -22.48 14.92 -15.73
C PHE A 184 -23.54 15.38 -16.75
N GLU A 185 -23.16 16.28 -17.67
CA GLU A 185 -23.96 16.64 -18.82
C GLU A 185 -24.17 15.36 -19.61
N ARG A 186 -25.30 14.75 -19.32
CA ARG A 186 -25.82 13.68 -20.17
C ARG A 186 -25.86 14.26 -21.57
N PRO A 187 -25.16 13.68 -22.54
CA PRO A 187 -25.37 14.11 -23.94
C PRO A 187 -26.86 14.01 -24.19
N ALA A 188 -27.50 15.14 -24.43
CA ALA A 188 -28.90 15.23 -24.86
C ALA A 188 -28.98 14.72 -26.29
N GLY A 189 -28.59 13.46 -26.51
CA GLY A 189 -28.55 12.75 -27.79
C GLY A 189 -29.69 11.76 -27.87
N THR A 190 -30.74 12.15 -28.53
CA THR A 190 -31.73 11.37 -29.26
C THR A 190 -31.34 9.90 -29.49
N GLY A 191 -31.67 9.07 -28.55
CA GLY A 191 -31.66 7.62 -28.70
C GLY A 191 -32.67 7.04 -27.75
N ARG A 192 -33.85 6.68 -28.21
CA ARG A 192 -34.83 5.86 -27.55
C ARG A 192 -34.27 4.44 -27.28
N ALA A 193 -33.21 4.34 -26.52
CA ALA A 193 -32.84 3.08 -25.90
C ALA A 193 -33.60 3.01 -24.58
N GLN A 194 -34.45 2.05 -24.47
CA GLN A 194 -35.27 1.72 -23.33
C GLN A 194 -34.37 1.47 -22.10
N ARG A 195 -34.05 2.57 -21.40
CA ARG A 195 -33.29 2.52 -20.15
C ARG A 195 -34.18 1.85 -19.10
N ARG A 196 -33.80 0.66 -18.66
CA ARG A 196 -34.15 0.21 -17.32
C ARG A 196 -33.32 1.04 -16.33
N ILE A 197 -33.74 2.28 -16.12
CA ILE A 197 -33.32 3.07 -14.96
C ILE A 197 -33.88 2.27 -13.79
N THR A 198 -33.04 1.92 -12.85
CA THR A 198 -33.50 1.33 -11.58
C THR A 198 -34.22 2.48 -10.86
N GLU A 199 -35.51 2.58 -11.09
CA GLU A 199 -36.40 3.53 -10.42
C GLU A 199 -36.37 3.17 -8.93
N ASP A 200 -36.08 4.14 -8.06
CA ASP A 200 -36.22 3.91 -6.62
C ASP A 200 -37.72 3.95 -6.28
N PRO A 201 -38.33 2.79 -5.94
CA PRO A 201 -39.75 2.74 -5.63
C PRO A 201 -40.15 3.60 -4.42
N LEU A 202 -39.19 4.08 -3.64
CA LEU A 202 -39.42 4.84 -2.41
C LEU A 202 -39.44 6.35 -2.64
N ARG A 203 -38.90 6.85 -3.79
CA ARG A 203 -38.91 8.28 -4.12
C ARG A 203 -39.76 8.57 -5.33
N GLN A 204 -40.99 8.99 -5.06
CA GLN A 204 -41.91 9.47 -6.08
C GLN A 204 -41.60 10.91 -6.41
N ALA A 205 -41.10 11.21 -7.61
CA ALA A 205 -40.78 12.55 -8.10
C ALA A 205 -42.04 13.29 -8.58
N GLY A 206 -43.08 12.54 -9.01
CA GLY A 206 -44.30 13.14 -9.52
C GLY A 206 -45.27 12.12 -10.06
N VAL A 207 -46.27 12.60 -10.79
CA VAL A 207 -47.29 11.79 -11.46
C VAL A 207 -47.51 12.38 -12.86
N ARG A 208 -47.60 11.50 -13.88
CA ARG A 208 -47.97 11.88 -15.25
C ARG A 208 -49.09 11.02 -15.79
N GLU A 209 -49.69 11.43 -16.89
CA GLU A 209 -50.66 10.61 -17.60
C GLU A 209 -50.02 9.28 -18.08
N TYR A 210 -50.78 8.21 -17.94
CA TYR A 210 -50.41 6.88 -18.40
C TYR A 210 -50.25 6.83 -19.94
N VAL A 211 -49.17 6.29 -20.39
CA VAL A 211 -48.93 6.05 -21.83
C VAL A 211 -48.91 4.54 -22.06
N PRO A 212 -49.51 4.02 -23.14
CA PRO A 212 -49.45 2.59 -23.47
C PRO A 212 -48.02 2.08 -23.52
N GLY A 213 -47.71 1.11 -22.64
CA GLY A 213 -46.35 0.58 -22.40
C GLY A 213 -45.80 0.82 -21.00
N ASP A 214 -46.43 1.68 -20.21
CA ASP A 214 -46.09 1.87 -18.81
C ASP A 214 -46.49 0.65 -17.98
N SER A 215 -45.67 0.32 -16.96
CA SER A 215 -45.96 -0.78 -16.06
C SER A 215 -47.20 -0.51 -15.22
N VAL A 216 -48.17 -1.42 -15.23
CA VAL A 216 -49.41 -1.34 -14.46
C VAL A 216 -49.16 -1.26 -12.94
N ARG A 217 -48.00 -1.76 -12.47
CA ARG A 217 -47.56 -1.66 -11.05
C ARG A 217 -47.24 -0.24 -10.62
N HIS A 218 -47.00 0.68 -11.56
CA HIS A 218 -46.65 2.06 -11.30
C HIS A 218 -47.87 2.99 -11.37
N ILE A 219 -49.07 2.48 -11.56
CA ILE A 219 -50.30 3.32 -11.58
C ILE A 219 -50.51 3.93 -10.21
N HIS A 220 -50.73 5.25 -10.22
CA HIS A 220 -51.07 6.02 -9.01
C HIS A 220 -52.58 6.06 -8.82
N TRP A 221 -53.14 5.01 -8.24
CA TRP A 221 -54.59 4.83 -8.09
C TRP A 221 -55.30 6.00 -7.45
N LYS A 222 -54.71 6.67 -6.46
CA LYS A 222 -55.30 7.81 -5.77
C LYS A 222 -55.49 9.00 -6.72
N ASN A 223 -54.50 9.35 -7.54
CA ASN A 223 -54.61 10.44 -8.52
C ASN A 223 -55.51 10.06 -9.71
N THR A 224 -55.45 8.79 -10.15
CA THR A 224 -56.34 8.25 -11.17
C THR A 224 -57.82 8.41 -10.74
N ALA A 225 -58.16 8.12 -9.48
CA ALA A 225 -59.49 8.29 -8.96
C ALA A 225 -59.94 9.75 -8.86
N HIS A 226 -58.99 10.68 -8.65
CA HIS A 226 -59.28 12.11 -8.57
C HIS A 226 -59.46 12.76 -9.94
N LEU A 227 -58.64 12.35 -10.91
CA LEU A 227 -58.58 13.01 -12.23
C LEU A 227 -59.44 12.28 -13.29
N GLY A 228 -59.91 11.09 -13.00
CA GLY A 228 -60.68 10.28 -13.95
C GLY A 228 -59.85 9.73 -15.13
N THR A 229 -58.55 10.00 -15.19
CA THR A 229 -57.59 9.52 -16.19
C THR A 229 -56.49 8.73 -15.54
N LEU A 230 -56.05 7.65 -16.20
CA LEU A 230 -54.96 6.80 -15.68
C LEU A 230 -53.70 7.61 -15.48
N GLN A 231 -53.16 7.58 -14.25
CA GLN A 231 -51.94 8.29 -13.86
C GLN A 231 -50.86 7.30 -13.46
N THR A 232 -49.63 7.52 -13.95
CA THR A 232 -48.44 6.72 -13.63
C THR A 232 -47.53 7.49 -12.68
N LYS A 233 -47.02 6.85 -11.65
CA LYS A 233 -46.01 7.40 -10.75
C LYS A 233 -44.71 7.63 -11.56
N LEU A 234 -44.19 8.83 -11.49
CA LEU A 234 -42.83 9.15 -11.89
C LEU A 234 -41.93 8.97 -10.67
N PHE A 235 -40.98 8.08 -10.78
CA PHE A 235 -39.94 7.91 -9.79
C PHE A 235 -38.75 8.80 -10.16
N ASP A 236 -38.12 9.36 -9.15
CA ASP A 236 -36.89 10.11 -9.36
C ASP A 236 -35.82 9.12 -9.84
N PRO A 237 -35.23 9.30 -11.01
CA PRO A 237 -34.12 8.47 -11.42
C PRO A 237 -32.96 8.79 -10.47
N GLN A 238 -32.82 8.01 -9.39
CA GLN A 238 -31.54 8.01 -8.70
C GLN A 238 -30.51 7.52 -9.72
N ALA A 239 -29.90 8.47 -10.40
CA ALA A 239 -28.64 8.21 -11.04
C ALA A 239 -27.67 7.85 -9.89
N SER A 240 -27.60 6.56 -9.59
CA SER A 240 -26.49 6.04 -8.79
C SER A 240 -25.26 6.40 -9.59
N GLU A 241 -24.63 7.51 -9.21
CA GLU A 241 -23.44 7.99 -9.88
C GLU A 241 -22.34 6.97 -9.64
N VAL A 242 -22.16 6.11 -10.62
CA VAL A 242 -21.11 5.11 -10.62
C VAL A 242 -19.95 5.72 -11.40
N VAL A 243 -18.82 5.84 -10.73
CA VAL A 243 -17.58 6.33 -11.31
C VAL A 243 -16.56 5.20 -11.39
N MET A 244 -15.97 5.05 -12.55
CA MET A 244 -14.88 4.12 -12.79
C MET A 244 -13.62 4.90 -13.13
N LEU A 245 -12.63 4.85 -12.25
CA LEU A 245 -11.31 5.43 -12.47
C LEU A 245 -10.48 4.45 -13.30
N ALA A 246 -9.97 4.86 -14.44
CA ALA A 246 -9.12 4.06 -15.33
C ALA A 246 -7.72 4.68 -15.39
N LEU A 247 -6.76 4.05 -14.76
CA LEU A 247 -5.39 4.53 -14.62
C LEU A 247 -4.46 3.83 -15.63
N ASP A 248 -3.73 4.63 -16.39
CA ASP A 248 -2.60 4.18 -17.22
C ASP A 248 -1.28 4.40 -16.46
N VAL A 249 -0.59 3.32 -16.11
CA VAL A 249 0.72 3.42 -15.46
C VAL A 249 1.86 3.72 -16.44
N GLN A 250 1.63 3.62 -17.75
CA GLN A 250 2.63 3.93 -18.75
C GLN A 250 2.73 5.44 -18.98
N THR A 251 3.87 6.01 -18.63
CA THR A 251 4.10 7.47 -18.67
C THR A 251 4.81 7.95 -19.93
N THR A 252 5.43 7.06 -20.70
CA THR A 252 6.16 7.39 -21.94
C THR A 252 5.70 6.54 -23.12
N TYR A 253 6.07 6.95 -24.34
CA TYR A 253 5.82 6.16 -25.53
C TYR A 253 6.70 4.90 -25.60
N ASP A 254 7.90 4.94 -25.02
CA ASP A 254 8.76 3.79 -24.86
C ASP A 254 8.28 2.93 -23.66
N PRO A 255 7.90 1.66 -23.90
CA PRO A 255 7.39 0.79 -22.83
C PRO A 255 8.45 0.42 -21.76
N TYR A 256 9.72 0.65 -22.04
CA TYR A 256 10.83 0.36 -21.13
C TYR A 256 11.31 1.58 -20.34
N GLN A 257 10.73 2.75 -20.59
CA GLN A 257 11.03 3.98 -19.87
C GLN A 257 9.81 4.45 -19.09
N ALA A 258 10.05 4.99 -17.93
CA ALA A 258 9.01 5.65 -17.13
C ALA A 258 9.54 7.00 -16.63
N VAL A 259 8.64 7.97 -16.55
CA VAL A 259 8.87 9.24 -15.84
C VAL A 259 8.23 9.09 -14.47
N PRO A 260 9.02 8.93 -13.41
CA PRO A 260 8.48 8.67 -12.07
C PRO A 260 7.51 9.74 -11.60
N GLU A 261 7.81 11.01 -11.86
CA GLU A 261 7.00 12.16 -11.43
C GLU A 261 5.60 12.12 -12.07
N TYR A 262 5.51 11.71 -13.34
CA TYR A 262 4.21 11.56 -14.00
C TYR A 262 3.41 10.41 -13.40
N LEU A 263 4.07 9.30 -13.09
CA LEU A 263 3.43 8.15 -12.47
C LEU A 263 2.90 8.52 -11.07
N GLU A 264 3.73 9.20 -10.27
CA GLU A 264 3.34 9.63 -8.92
C GLU A 264 2.17 10.62 -8.98
N LEU A 265 2.18 11.56 -9.93
CA LEU A 265 1.09 12.52 -10.14
C LEU A 265 -0.21 11.80 -10.54
N LEU A 266 -0.14 10.86 -11.50
CA LEU A 266 -1.29 10.07 -11.93
C LEU A 266 -1.90 9.25 -10.78
N ILE A 267 -1.06 8.59 -9.99
CA ILE A 267 -1.51 7.75 -8.87
C ILE A 267 -2.09 8.63 -7.76
N SER A 268 -1.44 9.75 -7.41
CA SER A 268 -1.94 10.68 -6.40
C SER A 268 -3.25 11.33 -6.84
N ALA A 269 -3.38 11.71 -8.11
CA ALA A 269 -4.63 12.20 -8.67
C ALA A 269 -5.74 11.14 -8.59
N THR A 270 -5.44 9.90 -8.98
CA THR A 270 -6.40 8.78 -8.89
C THR A 270 -6.84 8.53 -7.45
N ALA A 271 -5.90 8.55 -6.49
CA ALA A 271 -6.18 8.36 -5.07
C ALA A 271 -7.04 9.51 -4.52
N SER A 272 -6.70 10.75 -4.84
CA SER A 272 -7.44 11.94 -4.41
C SER A 272 -8.86 11.95 -4.94
N LEU A 273 -9.04 11.67 -6.25
CA LEU A 273 -10.36 11.53 -6.86
C LEU A 273 -11.17 10.39 -6.25
N ALA A 274 -10.53 9.24 -6.00
CA ALA A 274 -11.21 8.10 -5.40
C ALA A 274 -11.77 8.43 -4.01
N VAL A 275 -11.01 9.15 -3.19
CA VAL A 275 -11.42 9.56 -1.85
C VAL A 275 -12.52 10.62 -1.94
N ASP A 276 -12.35 11.67 -2.74
CA ASP A 276 -13.32 12.74 -2.92
C ASP A 276 -14.68 12.20 -3.40
N MET A 277 -14.69 11.32 -4.41
CA MET A 277 -15.92 10.71 -4.92
C MET A 277 -16.62 9.82 -3.90
N LEU A 278 -15.87 9.07 -3.08
CA LEU A 278 -16.43 8.28 -2.00
C LEU A 278 -17.01 9.17 -0.88
N GLU A 279 -16.38 10.29 -0.56
CA GLU A 279 -16.90 11.29 0.39
C GLU A 279 -18.20 11.91 -0.14
N GLN A 280 -18.29 12.16 -1.44
CA GLN A 280 -19.51 12.58 -2.12
C GLN A 280 -20.56 11.46 -2.26
N ARG A 281 -20.33 10.28 -1.66
CA ARG A 281 -21.17 9.09 -1.69
C ARG A 281 -21.40 8.50 -3.10
N GLN A 282 -20.49 8.72 -4.01
CA GLN A 282 -20.51 8.08 -5.33
C GLN A 282 -19.96 6.65 -5.24
N SER A 283 -20.50 5.75 -6.06
CA SER A 283 -20.02 4.38 -6.15
C SER A 283 -18.77 4.33 -7.02
N THR A 284 -17.59 4.21 -6.39
CA THR A 284 -16.30 4.34 -7.08
C THR A 284 -15.60 3.01 -7.24
N GLY A 285 -15.11 2.75 -8.46
CA GLY A 285 -14.30 1.59 -8.83
C GLY A 285 -12.98 1.98 -9.48
N LEU A 286 -12.11 1.00 -9.71
CA LEU A 286 -10.77 1.22 -10.25
C LEU A 286 -10.43 0.18 -11.32
N LEU A 287 -9.85 0.66 -12.41
CA LEU A 287 -9.22 -0.12 -13.46
C LEU A 287 -7.77 0.35 -13.59
N VAL A 288 -6.81 -0.57 -13.58
CA VAL A 288 -5.41 -0.22 -13.84
C VAL A 288 -4.84 -1.22 -14.84
N ASN A 289 -4.11 -0.73 -15.81
CA ASN A 289 -3.44 -1.56 -16.83
C ASN A 289 -2.17 -2.26 -16.31
N SER A 290 -2.07 -2.41 -15.00
CA SER A 290 -1.03 -3.11 -14.27
C SER A 290 -1.66 -3.90 -13.12
N GLY A 291 -0.96 -4.92 -12.64
CA GLY A 291 -1.37 -5.69 -11.46
C GLY A 291 -0.35 -5.58 -10.33
N PRO A 292 -0.67 -6.06 -9.14
CA PRO A 292 0.27 -6.13 -8.03
C PRO A 292 1.35 -7.18 -8.34
N GLY A 293 2.62 -6.73 -8.31
CA GLY A 293 3.78 -7.57 -8.66
C GLY A 293 3.90 -7.83 -10.16
N ASP A 294 4.76 -8.76 -10.56
CA ASP A 294 5.01 -9.15 -11.96
C ASP A 294 3.94 -10.09 -12.54
N THR A 295 2.68 -9.98 -12.10
CA THR A 295 1.59 -10.79 -12.62
C THR A 295 1.07 -10.23 -13.92
N GLU A 296 0.78 -11.07 -14.91
CA GLU A 296 0.19 -10.71 -16.22
C GLU A 296 -1.27 -10.21 -16.10
N HIS A 297 -1.70 -9.80 -14.91
CA HIS A 297 -3.08 -9.41 -14.64
C HIS A 297 -3.21 -7.90 -14.51
N TRP A 298 -4.31 -7.36 -15.00
CA TRP A 298 -4.74 -5.99 -14.79
C TRP A 298 -5.59 -5.89 -13.52
N THR A 299 -5.56 -4.74 -12.85
CA THR A 299 -6.32 -4.53 -11.63
C THR A 299 -7.74 -4.08 -11.97
N HIS A 300 -8.74 -4.77 -11.40
CA HIS A 300 -10.15 -4.38 -11.46
C HIS A 300 -10.77 -4.44 -10.08
N ILE A 301 -11.22 -3.29 -9.59
CA ILE A 301 -12.01 -3.18 -8.37
C ILE A 301 -13.39 -2.68 -8.76
N ALA A 302 -14.40 -3.51 -8.54
CA ALA A 302 -15.78 -3.15 -8.85
C ALA A 302 -16.23 -1.91 -8.05
N PRO A 303 -17.06 -1.03 -8.65
CA PRO A 303 -17.53 0.17 -7.97
C PRO A 303 -18.41 -0.19 -6.77
N SER A 304 -18.16 0.47 -5.66
CA SER A 304 -18.86 0.24 -4.40
C SER A 304 -18.87 1.52 -3.55
N ARG A 305 -19.82 1.58 -2.59
CA ARG A 305 -19.92 2.63 -1.55
C ARG A 305 -19.62 2.09 -0.15
N HIS A 306 -19.08 0.87 -0.09
CA HIS A 306 -18.74 0.27 1.19
C HIS A 306 -17.68 1.10 1.91
N PRO A 307 -17.73 1.26 3.23
CA PRO A 307 -16.76 2.07 3.98
C PRO A 307 -15.29 1.66 3.76
N GLU A 308 -15.05 0.37 3.50
CA GLU A 308 -13.70 -0.16 3.21
C GLU A 308 -13.25 0.05 1.76
N GLN A 309 -14.11 0.59 0.89
CA GLN A 309 -13.77 0.73 -0.53
C GLN A 309 -12.57 1.66 -0.73
N GLY A 310 -12.50 2.77 0.01
CA GLY A 310 -11.36 3.69 -0.02
C GLY A 310 -10.05 2.99 0.31
N ALA A 311 -10.02 2.20 1.37
CA ALA A 311 -8.84 1.43 1.74
C ALA A 311 -8.44 0.42 0.65
N ARG A 312 -9.40 -0.28 0.03
CA ARG A 312 -9.14 -1.22 -1.06
C ARG A 312 -8.55 -0.53 -2.29
N LEU A 313 -9.07 0.65 -2.65
CA LEU A 313 -8.55 1.42 -3.77
C LEU A 313 -7.11 1.90 -3.49
N LEU A 314 -6.85 2.44 -2.30
CA LEU A 314 -5.53 2.91 -1.91
C LEU A 314 -4.51 1.76 -1.79
N GLU A 315 -4.92 0.60 -1.27
CA GLU A 315 -4.09 -0.61 -1.22
C GLU A 315 -3.69 -1.11 -2.62
N ALA A 316 -4.60 -1.02 -3.59
CA ALA A 316 -4.29 -1.40 -4.96
C ALA A 316 -3.36 -0.39 -5.65
N LEU A 317 -3.45 0.90 -5.30
CA LEU A 317 -2.60 1.96 -5.87
C LEU A 317 -1.19 2.00 -5.26
N ALA A 318 -1.03 1.58 -4.01
CA ALA A 318 0.24 1.66 -3.30
C ALA A 318 1.40 0.89 -3.99
N PRO A 319 1.27 -0.39 -4.42
CA PRO A 319 2.35 -1.18 -5.00
C PRO A 319 2.60 -0.93 -6.49
N LEU A 320 1.82 -0.07 -7.16
CA LEU A 320 1.91 0.11 -8.60
C LEU A 320 3.28 0.64 -9.02
N THR A 321 3.82 0.03 -10.06
CA THR A 321 5.05 0.45 -10.72
C THR A 321 4.73 0.96 -12.14
N GLY A 322 5.73 1.55 -12.82
CA GLY A 322 5.56 2.03 -14.20
C GLY A 322 5.45 0.93 -15.27
N PHE A 323 5.41 -0.33 -14.86
CA PHE A 323 5.29 -1.46 -15.77
C PHE A 323 3.83 -1.82 -16.02
N ARG A 324 3.42 -1.70 -17.28
CA ARG A 324 2.10 -2.11 -17.74
C ARG A 324 2.07 -3.59 -18.10
N THR A 325 0.98 -4.26 -17.83
CA THR A 325 0.70 -5.62 -18.32
C THR A 325 -0.15 -5.62 -19.57
N LEU A 326 -0.92 -4.56 -19.79
CA LEU A 326 -1.86 -4.41 -20.90
C LEU A 326 -1.81 -2.97 -21.44
N ALA A 327 -2.04 -2.78 -22.73
CA ALA A 327 -2.24 -1.43 -23.27
C ALA A 327 -3.55 -0.84 -22.76
N LEU A 328 -3.57 0.48 -22.43
CA LEU A 328 -4.78 1.15 -21.92
C LEU A 328 -5.99 0.97 -22.86
N SER A 329 -5.79 1.07 -24.16
CA SER A 329 -6.89 0.84 -25.15
C SER A 329 -7.51 -0.56 -24.99
N HIS A 330 -6.69 -1.59 -24.83
CA HIS A 330 -7.19 -2.95 -24.63
C HIS A 330 -7.89 -3.11 -23.28
N LEU A 331 -7.38 -2.47 -22.22
CA LEU A 331 -8.05 -2.42 -20.92
C LEU A 331 -9.45 -1.82 -21.05
N LEU A 332 -9.57 -0.67 -21.73
CA LEU A 332 -10.84 0.02 -21.94
C LEU A 332 -11.83 -0.84 -22.73
N TYR A 333 -11.38 -1.51 -23.80
CA TYR A 333 -12.25 -2.43 -24.55
C TYR A 333 -12.70 -3.63 -23.72
N ARG A 334 -11.82 -4.24 -22.94
CA ARG A 334 -12.18 -5.36 -22.04
C ARG A 334 -13.13 -4.92 -20.94
N SER A 335 -12.97 -3.71 -20.43
CA SER A 335 -13.79 -3.19 -19.32
C SER A 335 -15.25 -2.96 -19.72
N MET A 336 -15.57 -2.77 -21.00
CA MET A 336 -16.95 -2.55 -21.47
C MET A 336 -17.95 -3.61 -21.01
N HIS A 337 -17.49 -4.84 -20.83
CA HIS A 337 -18.35 -5.94 -20.37
C HIS A 337 -18.57 -5.99 -18.85
N VAL A 338 -17.73 -5.29 -18.08
CA VAL A 338 -17.77 -5.26 -16.60
C VAL A 338 -18.22 -3.92 -16.06
N LEU A 339 -18.25 -2.88 -16.92
CA LEU A 339 -18.71 -1.55 -16.52
C LEU A 339 -20.24 -1.54 -16.30
N PRO A 340 -20.72 -1.04 -15.16
CA PRO A 340 -22.14 -0.79 -14.98
C PRO A 340 -22.64 0.21 -16.03
N TYR A 341 -23.81 -0.06 -16.58
CA TYR A 341 -24.39 0.80 -17.63
C TYR A 341 -24.53 2.26 -17.15
N GLY A 342 -24.10 3.21 -18.00
CA GLY A 342 -24.16 4.65 -17.69
C GLY A 342 -23.15 5.12 -16.66
N SER A 343 -22.20 4.26 -16.24
CA SER A 343 -21.10 4.70 -15.36
C SER A 343 -20.20 5.72 -16.06
N THR A 344 -19.79 6.74 -15.32
CA THR A 344 -18.78 7.70 -15.80
C THR A 344 -17.42 7.08 -15.72
N VAL A 345 -16.65 7.14 -16.80
CA VAL A 345 -15.29 6.63 -16.86
C VAL A 345 -14.32 7.80 -16.86
N VAL A 346 -13.55 7.93 -15.78
CA VAL A 346 -12.50 8.93 -15.65
C VAL A 346 -11.17 8.26 -15.99
N VAL A 347 -10.56 8.67 -17.08
CA VAL A 347 -9.31 8.08 -17.59
C VAL A 347 -8.15 8.99 -17.26
N LEU A 348 -7.15 8.45 -16.58
CA LEU A 348 -5.93 9.17 -16.22
C LEU A 348 -4.76 8.57 -17.00
N THR A 349 -4.09 9.37 -17.82
CA THR A 349 -2.97 8.92 -18.67
C THR A 349 -1.98 10.05 -18.96
N ALA A 350 -0.72 9.69 -19.14
CA ALA A 350 0.30 10.59 -19.66
C ALA A 350 0.39 10.55 -21.20
N ARG A 351 -0.38 9.67 -21.89
CA ARG A 351 -0.26 9.44 -23.32
C ARG A 351 -1.60 9.44 -24.02
N THR A 352 -1.78 10.37 -24.92
CA THR A 352 -2.97 10.48 -25.76
C THR A 352 -2.69 9.92 -27.16
N VAL A 353 -2.60 8.57 -27.25
CA VAL A 353 -2.40 7.89 -28.52
C VAL A 353 -3.72 7.57 -29.19
N GLU A 354 -3.72 7.50 -30.53
CA GLU A 354 -4.94 7.26 -31.34
C GLU A 354 -5.76 6.04 -30.88
N PRO A 355 -5.17 4.86 -30.57
CA PRO A 355 -5.93 3.71 -30.08
C PRO A 355 -6.70 3.99 -28.77
N VAL A 356 -6.16 4.83 -27.88
CA VAL A 356 -6.85 5.25 -26.66
C VAL A 356 -8.03 6.13 -27.00
N LEU A 357 -7.85 7.14 -27.86
CA LEU A 357 -8.94 8.02 -28.27
C LEU A 357 -10.08 7.25 -28.94
N LEU A 358 -9.78 6.26 -29.78
CA LEU A 358 -10.79 5.37 -30.40
C LEU A 358 -11.54 4.54 -29.33
N ALA A 359 -10.84 4.02 -28.33
CA ALA A 359 -11.47 3.30 -27.22
C ALA A 359 -12.40 4.20 -26.40
N LEU A 360 -11.99 5.46 -26.13
CA LEU A 360 -12.83 6.46 -25.45
C LEU A 360 -14.10 6.79 -26.25
N LEU A 361 -13.97 6.94 -27.57
CA LEU A 361 -15.14 7.15 -28.47
C LEU A 361 -16.10 5.96 -28.43
N THR A 362 -15.58 4.76 -28.34
CA THR A 362 -16.40 3.55 -28.27
C THR A 362 -17.16 3.48 -26.94
N LEU A 363 -16.50 3.86 -25.82
CA LEU A 363 -17.16 3.97 -24.50
C LEU A 363 -18.28 5.02 -24.53
N GLN A 364 -18.04 6.21 -25.09
CA GLN A 364 -19.09 7.24 -25.24
C GLN A 364 -20.27 6.75 -26.06
N ARG A 365 -20.02 6.05 -27.17
CA ARG A 365 -21.08 5.42 -28.01
C ARG A 365 -21.84 4.34 -27.27
N ALA A 366 -21.19 3.62 -26.36
CA ALA A 366 -21.82 2.62 -25.51
C ALA A 366 -22.65 3.25 -24.37
N GLY A 367 -22.65 4.59 -24.23
CA GLY A 367 -23.44 5.32 -23.25
C GLY A 367 -22.73 5.61 -21.93
N HIS A 368 -21.41 5.53 -21.91
CA HIS A 368 -20.57 5.88 -20.77
C HIS A 368 -20.03 7.32 -20.96
N PRO A 369 -20.36 8.29 -20.09
CA PRO A 369 -19.66 9.56 -20.06
C PRO A 369 -18.17 9.34 -19.80
N VAL A 370 -17.31 10.08 -20.52
CA VAL A 370 -15.87 9.94 -20.43
C VAL A 370 -15.25 11.29 -20.09
N VAL A 371 -14.42 11.31 -19.06
CA VAL A 371 -13.56 12.44 -18.68
C VAL A 371 -12.12 11.98 -18.80
N LEU A 372 -11.29 12.77 -19.44
CA LEU A 372 -9.89 12.47 -19.66
C LEU A 372 -8.99 13.43 -18.88
N LEU A 373 -8.21 12.89 -17.97
CA LEU A 373 -7.20 13.61 -17.21
C LEU A 373 -5.82 13.28 -17.79
N THR A 374 -5.08 14.32 -18.17
CA THR A 374 -3.77 14.14 -18.78
C THR A 374 -2.65 14.72 -17.94
N VAL A 375 -1.49 14.05 -17.97
CA VAL A 375 -0.27 14.46 -17.31
C VAL A 375 0.85 14.60 -18.32
N GLY A 376 1.67 15.64 -18.18
CA GLY A 376 2.83 15.88 -19.04
C GLY A 376 3.29 17.33 -18.96
N ASP A 377 4.53 17.62 -19.35
CA ASP A 377 5.08 18.99 -19.35
C ASP A 377 4.42 19.88 -20.43
N ARG A 378 3.65 19.27 -21.34
CA ARG A 378 2.87 19.98 -22.35
C ARG A 378 1.49 19.39 -22.43
N GLN A 379 0.49 20.26 -22.51
CA GLN A 379 -0.89 19.84 -22.75
C GLN A 379 -0.99 19.19 -24.15
N PRO A 380 -1.47 17.93 -24.24
CA PRO A 380 -1.64 17.28 -25.52
C PRO A 380 -2.83 17.87 -26.27
N TRP A 381 -2.76 17.84 -27.60
CA TRP A 381 -3.93 18.18 -28.42
C TRP A 381 -4.96 17.04 -28.35
N ILE A 382 -6.17 17.37 -27.94
CA ILE A 382 -7.29 16.42 -27.82
C ILE A 382 -8.51 17.03 -28.49
N PRO A 383 -9.32 16.26 -29.24
CA PRO A 383 -10.55 16.75 -29.83
C PRO A 383 -11.52 17.33 -28.80
N GLU A 384 -12.15 18.48 -29.07
CA GLU A 384 -13.06 19.22 -28.15
C GLU A 384 -14.28 18.41 -27.65
N ARG A 385 -14.56 17.29 -28.31
CA ARG A 385 -15.66 16.39 -27.93
C ARG A 385 -15.46 15.66 -26.59
N PHE A 386 -14.24 15.64 -26.05
CA PHE A 386 -13.93 15.03 -24.77
C PHE A 386 -13.83 16.12 -23.69
N THR A 387 -14.43 15.88 -22.54
CA THR A 387 -14.13 16.67 -21.34
C THR A 387 -12.72 16.32 -20.91
N THR A 388 -11.82 17.29 -20.94
CA THR A 388 -10.40 17.05 -20.69
C THR A 388 -9.85 18.06 -19.70
N HIS A 389 -9.05 17.59 -18.76
CA HIS A 389 -8.31 18.43 -17.85
C HIS A 389 -6.83 18.04 -17.88
N HIS A 390 -5.96 19.02 -17.80
CA HIS A 390 -4.51 18.81 -17.80
C HIS A 390 -3.94 19.12 -16.43
N LEU A 391 -3.37 18.11 -15.77
CA LEU A 391 -2.86 18.21 -14.39
C LEU A 391 -1.45 18.79 -14.31
N GLY A 392 -0.81 19.08 -15.46
CA GLY A 392 0.57 19.51 -15.52
C GLY A 392 1.57 18.37 -15.59
N GLY A 393 2.84 18.69 -15.41
CA GLY A 393 3.97 17.76 -15.56
C GLY A 393 4.79 17.59 -14.27
N ARG A 394 6.12 17.56 -14.41
CA ARG A 394 7.05 17.35 -13.29
C ARG A 394 6.95 18.44 -12.24
N ASP A 395 6.86 19.70 -12.65
CA ASP A 395 6.74 20.83 -11.71
C ASP A 395 5.44 20.73 -10.89
N ALA A 396 4.36 20.28 -11.50
CA ALA A 396 3.09 20.08 -10.81
C ALA A 396 3.18 18.98 -9.73
N TRP A 397 3.97 17.94 -9.95
CA TRP A 397 4.22 16.91 -8.92
C TRP A 397 4.95 17.49 -7.72
N HIS A 398 6.03 18.26 -7.95
CA HIS A 398 6.83 18.83 -6.86
C HIS A 398 6.08 19.89 -6.04
N GLN A 399 5.09 20.55 -6.63
CA GLN A 399 4.27 21.60 -6.00
C GLN A 399 2.86 21.12 -5.66
N LEU A 400 2.64 19.80 -5.62
CA LEU A 400 1.30 19.22 -5.46
C LEU A 400 0.74 19.52 -4.05
N GLU A 401 -0.08 20.57 -3.92
CA GLU A 401 -0.85 20.91 -2.72
C GLU A 401 -2.35 20.72 -2.92
N GLY A 402 -2.82 20.71 -4.17
CA GLY A 402 -4.20 20.53 -4.57
C GLY A 402 -4.30 20.15 -6.04
N LEU A 403 -5.42 19.55 -6.44
CA LEU A 403 -5.77 19.27 -7.83
C LEU A 403 -6.75 20.33 -8.30
N ALA A 404 -6.25 21.37 -8.99
CA ALA A 404 -7.10 22.31 -9.71
C ALA A 404 -7.42 21.70 -11.09
N LEU A 405 -8.69 21.41 -11.32
CA LEU A 405 -9.20 20.87 -12.58
C LEU A 405 -9.85 22.01 -13.36
N ALA A 406 -8.99 22.83 -13.98
CA ALA A 406 -9.41 23.95 -14.80
C ALA A 406 -9.77 23.49 -16.23
#